data_116a99ec352eafcacbf6eda1cb905372
#
_entry.id   116a99ec352eafcacbf6eda1cb905372
#
_cell.length_a   1.000
_cell.length_b   1.000
_cell.length_c   1.000
_cell.angle_alpha   90.00
_cell.angle_beta   90.00
_cell.angle_gamma   90.00
#
_symmetry.space_group_name_H-M   'P 1'
#
loop_
_entity.id
_entity.type
_entity.pdbx_description
1 polymer ?
#
loop_
_entity_poly.entity_id
_entity_poly.type
_entity_poly.pdbx_seq_one_letter_code
_entity_poly.pdbx_strand_id
1 'polypeptide(L)'
;MKIEIVVGNIVKQPDIEAVVNSANANLRLGSGVAGAIHMAAGPKLEEDCKPFAPLALGAGLITPGFKLPNPWVIHVRSAHYINNDEPEKYMQMALESMLRLANDNDIRSLALPAIGTGMFKFPPILAARITCQVLHRADELAPFLQTVRICLTDAAMLELFESANAEVQMTTIG
;
A
#
# COMPACT_ATOMS: atom_id res chain seq x y z
N MET A 1 -5.12 1.97 -16.57
CA MET A 1 -4.18 2.24 -15.45
C MET A 1 -2.85 1.55 -15.71
N LYS A 2 -1.76 2.25 -15.43
CA LYS A 2 -0.41 1.70 -15.60
C LYS A 2 0.09 1.16 -14.26
N ILE A 3 0.59 -0.08 -14.25
CA ILE A 3 1.24 -0.69 -13.09
C ILE A 3 2.75 -0.69 -13.34
N GLU A 4 3.49 0.00 -12.48
CA GLU A 4 4.94 0.02 -12.48
C GLU A 4 5.45 -0.82 -11.32
N ILE A 5 6.43 -1.67 -11.56
CA ILE A 5 7.05 -2.51 -10.53
C ILE A 5 8.54 -2.20 -10.55
N VAL A 6 9.04 -1.64 -9.44
CA VAL A 6 10.41 -1.12 -9.39
C VAL A 6 11.10 -1.50 -8.08
N VAL A 7 12.42 -1.56 -8.11
CA VAL A 7 13.23 -1.52 -6.88
C VAL A 7 13.48 -0.05 -6.59
N GLY A 8 12.98 0.43 -5.46
CA GLY A 8 13.07 1.84 -5.13
C GLY A 8 12.70 2.13 -3.68
N ASN A 9 13.01 3.34 -3.24
CA ASN A 9 12.72 3.81 -1.89
C ASN A 9 11.36 4.49 -1.85
N ILE A 10 10.43 3.96 -1.07
CA ILE A 10 9.05 4.47 -0.97
C ILE A 10 8.97 5.95 -0.54
N VAL A 11 9.96 6.45 0.17
CA VAL A 11 9.98 7.85 0.63
C VAL A 11 10.67 8.79 -0.36
N LYS A 12 11.08 8.31 -1.53
CA LYS A 12 11.76 9.09 -2.58
C LYS A 12 11.06 8.93 -3.92
N GLN A 13 9.75 9.24 -3.94
CA GLN A 13 8.90 9.14 -5.14
C GLN A 13 8.24 10.50 -5.43
N PRO A 14 9.01 11.53 -5.82
CA PRO A 14 8.49 12.90 -5.90
C PRO A 14 7.45 13.14 -7.01
N ASP A 15 7.36 12.24 -7.98
CA ASP A 15 6.40 12.30 -9.08
C ASP A 15 5.05 11.65 -8.75
N ILE A 16 4.89 11.09 -7.55
CA ILE A 16 3.68 10.40 -7.09
C ILE A 16 2.88 11.28 -6.13
N GLU A 17 1.56 11.31 -6.27
CA GLU A 17 0.68 12.12 -5.42
C GLU A 17 0.49 11.55 -4.02
N ALA A 18 0.33 10.24 -3.87
CA ALA A 18 0.14 9.61 -2.57
C ALA A 18 1.04 8.40 -2.38
N VAL A 19 1.71 8.34 -1.24
CA VAL A 19 2.43 7.13 -0.81
C VAL A 19 1.56 6.34 0.15
N VAL A 20 1.63 5.02 0.06
CA VAL A 20 0.82 4.12 0.87
C VAL A 20 1.68 3.58 2.00
N ASN A 21 1.19 3.75 3.22
CA ASN A 21 1.81 3.25 4.42
C ASN A 21 1.15 1.93 4.84
N SER A 22 1.98 0.92 5.07
CA SER A 22 1.55 -0.31 5.74
C SER A 22 1.55 -0.04 7.24
N ALA A 23 0.40 0.41 7.74
CA ALA A 23 0.27 0.94 9.09
C ALA A 23 0.15 -0.15 10.16
N ASN A 24 0.65 0.16 11.37
CA ASN A 24 0.32 -0.62 12.56
C ASN A 24 -1.06 -0.19 13.11
N ALA A 25 -1.58 -0.97 14.05
CA ALA A 25 -2.91 -0.75 14.59
C ALA A 25 -3.11 0.64 15.20
N ASN A 26 -2.08 1.16 15.86
CA ASN A 26 -2.15 2.43 16.58
C ASN A 26 -1.69 3.63 15.73
N LEU A 27 -1.40 3.44 14.46
CA LEU A 27 -0.98 4.49 13.53
C LEU A 27 0.27 5.26 14.02
N ARG A 28 1.19 4.55 14.67
CA ARG A 28 2.41 5.13 15.24
C ARG A 28 3.63 4.89 14.39
N LEU A 29 4.67 5.66 14.66
CA LEU A 29 6.01 5.36 14.21
C LEU A 29 6.35 3.93 14.62
N GLY A 30 6.72 3.10 13.64
CA GLY A 30 7.09 1.71 13.88
C GLY A 30 8.41 1.40 13.19
N SER A 31 8.59 0.12 12.86
CA SER A 31 9.73 -0.34 12.07
C SER A 31 9.32 -0.51 10.60
N GLY A 32 10.28 -0.87 9.76
CA GLY A 32 10.02 -1.12 8.35
C GLY A 32 9.47 0.10 7.61
N VAL A 33 8.44 -0.13 6.78
CA VAL A 33 7.82 0.92 5.96
C VAL A 33 7.21 2.02 6.83
N ALA A 34 6.47 1.66 7.87
CA ALA A 34 5.87 2.63 8.77
C ALA A 34 6.94 3.53 9.41
N GLY A 35 8.04 2.95 9.85
CA GLY A 35 9.18 3.71 10.37
C GLY A 35 9.74 4.68 9.34
N ALA A 36 9.99 4.21 8.13
CA ALA A 36 10.55 5.03 7.05
C ALA A 36 9.64 6.20 6.68
N ILE A 37 8.34 5.96 6.54
CA ILE A 37 7.37 6.99 6.17
C ILE A 37 7.23 8.03 7.28
N HIS A 38 7.06 7.60 8.54
CA HIS A 38 6.95 8.53 9.66
C HIS A 38 8.21 9.36 9.88
N MET A 39 9.39 8.75 9.73
CA MET A 39 10.67 9.49 9.82
C MET A 39 10.78 10.56 8.73
N ALA A 40 10.43 10.22 7.50
CA ALA A 40 10.51 11.15 6.38
C ALA A 40 9.45 12.26 6.46
N ALA A 41 8.24 11.93 6.89
CA ALA A 41 7.14 12.89 7.04
C ALA A 41 7.33 13.84 8.22
N GLY A 42 7.99 13.39 9.27
CA GLY A 42 8.16 14.13 10.51
C GLY A 42 7.05 13.85 11.54
N PRO A 43 7.18 14.40 12.77
CA PRO A 43 6.31 14.04 13.90
C PRO A 43 4.84 14.45 13.75
N LYS A 44 4.54 15.39 12.87
CA LYS A 44 3.16 15.83 12.63
C LYS A 44 2.28 14.72 12.04
N LEU A 45 2.88 13.77 11.31
CA LEU A 45 2.12 12.67 10.74
C LEU A 45 1.49 11.82 11.84
N GLU A 46 2.26 11.44 12.86
CA GLU A 46 1.74 10.67 13.99
C GLU A 46 0.69 11.44 14.79
N GLU A 47 0.91 12.74 15.01
CA GLU A 47 -0.06 13.61 15.68
C GLU A 47 -1.39 13.65 14.92
N ASP A 48 -1.35 13.77 13.61
CA ASP A 48 -2.54 13.85 12.76
C ASP A 48 -3.32 12.51 12.75
N CYS A 49 -2.61 11.40 12.91
CA CYS A 49 -3.22 10.06 12.98
C CYS A 49 -3.87 9.73 14.32
N LYS A 50 -3.42 10.32 15.42
CA LYS A 50 -3.88 9.99 16.79
C LYS A 50 -5.39 9.91 16.99
N PRO A 51 -6.18 10.89 16.51
CA PRO A 51 -7.64 10.84 16.72
C PRO A 51 -8.33 9.64 16.07
N PHE A 52 -7.67 9.00 15.10
CA PHE A 52 -8.22 7.91 14.31
C PHE A 52 -7.73 6.53 14.75
N ALA A 53 -6.82 6.48 15.72
CA ALA A 53 -6.34 5.21 16.29
C ALA A 53 -7.33 4.64 17.31
N PRO A 54 -7.49 3.30 17.41
CA PRO A 54 -6.86 2.29 16.57
C PRO A 54 -7.55 2.15 15.20
N LEU A 55 -6.76 1.87 14.17
CA LEU A 55 -7.28 1.59 12.84
C LEU A 55 -7.75 0.15 12.75
N ALA A 56 -8.96 -0.09 12.28
CA ALA A 56 -9.51 -1.43 12.14
C ALA A 56 -8.77 -2.24 11.07
N LEU A 57 -8.78 -3.57 11.20
CA LEU A 57 -8.24 -4.46 10.16
C LEU A 57 -8.93 -4.21 8.83
N GLY A 58 -8.14 -4.07 7.77
CA GLY A 58 -8.64 -3.81 6.43
C GLY A 58 -9.06 -2.37 6.17
N ALA A 59 -9.03 -1.51 7.17
CA ALA A 59 -9.40 -0.10 7.03
C ALA A 59 -8.23 0.77 6.55
N GLY A 60 -8.57 1.96 6.09
CA GLY A 60 -7.62 2.96 5.64
C GLY A 60 -7.93 4.35 6.16
N LEU A 61 -6.92 5.22 6.10
CA LEU A 61 -6.98 6.62 6.51
C LEU A 61 -6.10 7.43 5.58
N ILE A 62 -6.54 8.61 5.18
CA ILE A 62 -5.73 9.53 4.40
C ILE A 62 -5.32 10.74 5.24
N THR A 63 -4.05 11.13 5.14
CA THR A 63 -3.49 12.31 5.80
C THR A 63 -2.63 13.10 4.81
N PRO A 64 -2.30 14.36 5.13
CA PRO A 64 -1.25 15.05 4.39
C PRO A 64 0.10 14.35 4.52
N GLY A 65 1.01 14.60 3.58
CA GLY A 65 2.35 14.02 3.57
C GLY A 65 3.38 14.76 4.42
N PHE A 66 3.06 15.96 4.86
CA PHE A 66 3.94 16.84 5.64
C PHE A 66 5.30 17.06 4.95
N LYS A 67 6.40 16.56 5.51
CA LYS A 67 7.75 16.73 4.93
C LYS A 67 8.07 15.78 3.78
N LEU A 68 7.21 14.83 3.49
CA LEU A 68 7.37 13.99 2.29
C LEU A 68 7.20 14.83 1.03
N PRO A 69 7.81 14.42 -0.10
CA PRO A 69 7.57 15.10 -1.38
C PRO A 69 6.16 14.93 -1.90
N ASN A 70 5.39 14.00 -1.32
CA ASN A 70 4.05 13.65 -1.75
C ASN A 70 3.01 14.43 -0.94
N PRO A 71 1.95 14.98 -1.59
CA PRO A 71 0.88 15.68 -0.89
C PRO A 71 0.13 14.83 0.12
N TRP A 72 0.03 13.50 -0.11
CA TRP A 72 -0.84 12.62 0.69
C TRP A 72 -0.12 11.36 1.12
N VAL A 73 -0.55 10.84 2.28
CA VAL A 73 -0.25 9.47 2.73
C VAL A 73 -1.56 8.74 2.92
N ILE A 74 -1.67 7.55 2.34
CA ILE A 74 -2.79 6.64 2.58
C ILE A 74 -2.27 5.53 3.50
N HIS A 75 -2.82 5.46 4.71
CA HIS A 75 -2.50 4.46 5.70
C HIS A 75 -3.48 3.30 5.57
N VAL A 76 -3.00 2.08 5.43
CA VAL A 76 -3.86 0.89 5.41
C VAL A 76 -3.36 -0.14 6.41
N ARG A 77 -4.28 -0.81 7.07
CA ARG A 77 -3.95 -1.86 8.02
C ARG A 77 -4.26 -3.23 7.45
N SER A 78 -3.22 -3.96 7.07
CA SER A 78 -3.33 -5.37 6.72
C SER A 78 -3.31 -6.22 7.98
N ALA A 79 -3.74 -7.49 7.87
CA ALA A 79 -3.67 -8.45 8.96
C ALA A 79 -2.26 -9.02 9.11
N HIS A 80 -1.97 -9.55 10.30
CA HIS A 80 -0.82 -10.41 10.53
C HIS A 80 -1.17 -11.81 10.05
N TYR A 81 -0.38 -12.37 9.14
CA TYR A 81 -0.71 -13.63 8.47
C TYR A 81 -0.92 -14.80 9.42
N ILE A 82 -0.15 -14.86 10.51
CA ILE A 82 -0.19 -15.97 11.47
C ILE A 82 -1.18 -15.70 12.61
N ASN A 83 -1.23 -14.47 13.12
CA ASN A 83 -1.94 -14.13 14.36
C ASN A 83 -3.41 -13.73 14.17
N ASN A 84 -3.81 -13.32 12.98
CA ASN A 84 -5.18 -12.91 12.71
C ASN A 84 -5.92 -13.99 11.92
N ASP A 85 -7.21 -14.11 12.18
CA ASP A 85 -8.10 -14.94 11.37
C ASP A 85 -8.34 -14.26 10.01
N GLU A 86 -8.57 -15.07 8.98
CA GLU A 86 -8.84 -14.61 7.61
C GLU A 86 -7.87 -13.52 7.10
N PRO A 87 -6.53 -13.73 7.22
CA PRO A 87 -5.58 -12.67 6.90
C PRO A 87 -5.65 -12.21 5.44
N GLU A 88 -5.93 -13.10 4.50
CA GLU A 88 -6.03 -12.78 3.08
C GLU A 88 -7.20 -11.83 2.80
N LYS A 89 -8.33 -12.06 3.46
CA LYS A 89 -9.51 -11.19 3.37
C LYS A 89 -9.19 -9.76 3.78
N TYR A 90 -8.52 -9.58 4.92
CA TYR A 90 -8.20 -8.25 5.44
C TYR A 90 -7.09 -7.57 4.62
N MET A 91 -6.17 -8.32 4.05
CA MET A 91 -5.20 -7.74 3.11
C MET A 91 -5.91 -7.22 1.86
N GLN A 92 -6.83 -8.00 1.30
CA GLN A 92 -7.64 -7.56 0.17
C GLN A 92 -8.44 -6.30 0.51
N MET A 93 -9.10 -6.29 1.67
CA MET A 93 -9.85 -5.12 2.14
C MET A 93 -8.97 -3.88 2.30
N ALA A 94 -7.75 -4.04 2.82
CA ALA A 94 -6.81 -2.94 2.97
C ALA A 94 -6.44 -2.32 1.61
N LEU A 95 -6.16 -3.15 0.61
CA LEU A 95 -5.85 -2.70 -0.74
C LEU A 95 -7.07 -2.04 -1.42
N GLU A 96 -8.26 -2.58 -1.21
CA GLU A 96 -9.49 -1.97 -1.72
C GLU A 96 -9.76 -0.61 -1.03
N SER A 97 -9.52 -0.51 0.27
CA SER A 97 -9.61 0.77 1.01
C SER A 97 -8.65 1.81 0.45
N MET A 98 -7.44 1.41 0.10
CA MET A 98 -6.45 2.25 -0.57
C MET A 98 -7.02 2.85 -1.87
N LEU A 99 -7.60 2.01 -2.70
CA LEU A 99 -8.16 2.44 -3.98
C LEU A 99 -9.37 3.38 -3.79
N ARG A 100 -10.26 3.07 -2.84
CA ARG A 100 -11.42 3.92 -2.53
C ARG A 100 -10.99 5.29 -2.03
N LEU A 101 -10.01 5.35 -1.14
CA LEU A 101 -9.48 6.61 -0.63
C LEU A 101 -8.82 7.44 -1.74
N ALA A 102 -8.10 6.80 -2.65
CA ALA A 102 -7.54 7.47 -3.80
C ALA A 102 -8.64 8.08 -4.68
N ASN A 103 -9.68 7.31 -4.95
CA ASN A 103 -10.81 7.78 -5.76
C ASN A 103 -11.55 8.95 -5.09
N ASP A 104 -11.83 8.84 -3.80
CA ASP A 104 -12.56 9.86 -3.04
C ASP A 104 -11.80 11.19 -2.93
N ASN A 105 -10.49 11.17 -3.10
CA ASN A 105 -9.62 12.35 -2.99
C ASN A 105 -8.99 12.76 -4.33
N ASP A 106 -9.53 12.28 -5.45
CA ASP A 106 -9.08 12.61 -6.80
C ASP A 106 -7.58 12.36 -7.03
N ILE A 107 -7.04 11.33 -6.40
CA ILE A 107 -5.64 10.95 -6.54
C ILE A 107 -5.47 10.11 -7.81
N ARG A 108 -4.46 10.45 -8.61
CA ARG A 108 -4.21 9.81 -9.90
C ARG A 108 -2.97 8.93 -9.92
N SER A 109 -2.13 9.03 -8.89
CA SER A 109 -0.92 8.20 -8.79
C SER A 109 -0.65 7.76 -7.37
N LEU A 110 -0.29 6.48 -7.21
CA LEU A 110 0.03 5.85 -5.93
C LEU A 110 1.40 5.20 -6.01
N ALA A 111 2.14 5.24 -4.91
CA ALA A 111 3.30 4.38 -4.68
C ALA A 111 3.03 3.54 -3.45
N LEU A 112 3.14 2.22 -3.55
CA LEU A 112 2.91 1.31 -2.44
C LEU A 112 4.06 0.33 -2.27
N PRO A 113 4.31 -0.10 -1.03
CA PRO A 113 5.30 -1.14 -0.74
C PRO A 113 4.69 -2.53 -0.94
N ALA A 114 5.47 -3.56 -0.65
CA ALA A 114 4.97 -4.94 -0.58
C ALA A 114 4.15 -5.14 0.69
N ILE A 115 2.91 -4.66 0.68
CA ILE A 115 2.01 -4.72 1.84
C ILE A 115 1.80 -6.16 2.29
N GLY A 116 1.79 -6.37 3.59
CA GLY A 116 1.61 -7.69 4.21
C GLY A 116 2.89 -8.45 4.44
N THR A 117 3.99 -8.10 3.80
CA THR A 117 5.29 -8.74 4.01
C THR A 117 6.02 -8.15 5.22
N GLY A 118 7.18 -8.69 5.56
CA GLY A 118 7.95 -8.22 6.71
C GLY A 118 7.27 -8.55 8.03
N MET A 119 6.96 -7.54 8.84
CA MET A 119 6.39 -7.70 10.19
C MET A 119 5.04 -8.41 10.21
N PHE A 120 4.25 -8.32 9.15
CA PHE A 120 2.94 -8.96 9.06
C PHE A 120 2.99 -10.41 8.56
N LYS A 121 4.16 -10.89 8.18
CA LYS A 121 4.46 -12.30 7.90
C LYS A 121 3.74 -12.96 6.72
N PHE A 122 3.14 -12.19 5.83
CA PHE A 122 2.61 -12.78 4.59
C PHE A 122 3.72 -13.42 3.77
N PRO A 123 3.51 -14.63 3.24
CA PRO A 123 4.41 -15.16 2.22
C PRO A 123 4.49 -14.19 1.03
N PRO A 124 5.68 -13.82 0.58
CA PRO A 124 5.82 -12.82 -0.50
C PRO A 124 5.06 -13.16 -1.78
N ILE A 125 5.02 -14.45 -2.17
CA ILE A 125 4.25 -14.90 -3.35
C ILE A 125 2.77 -14.60 -3.18
N LEU A 126 2.21 -14.88 -2.01
CA LEU A 126 0.79 -14.65 -1.71
C LEU A 126 0.48 -13.14 -1.68
N ALA A 127 1.31 -12.37 -1.03
CA ALA A 127 1.17 -10.91 -0.98
C ALA A 127 1.20 -10.30 -2.39
N ALA A 128 2.12 -10.75 -3.22
CA ALA A 128 2.21 -10.31 -4.62
C ALA A 128 0.95 -10.65 -5.42
N ARG A 129 0.44 -11.86 -5.26
CA ARG A 129 -0.77 -12.30 -5.96
C ARG A 129 -2.00 -11.49 -5.56
N ILE A 130 -2.23 -11.31 -4.27
CA ILE A 130 -3.37 -10.53 -3.77
C ILE A 130 -3.28 -9.10 -4.23
N THR A 131 -2.10 -8.48 -4.13
CA THR A 131 -1.88 -7.10 -4.58
C THR A 131 -2.20 -6.95 -6.06
N CYS A 132 -1.66 -7.81 -6.90
CA CYS A 132 -1.90 -7.74 -8.34
C CYS A 132 -3.36 -8.01 -8.72
N GLN A 133 -4.02 -8.95 -8.05
CA GLN A 133 -5.45 -9.23 -8.27
C GLN A 133 -6.31 -7.99 -7.99
N VAL A 134 -6.05 -7.28 -6.90
CA VAL A 134 -6.79 -6.06 -6.57
C VAL A 134 -6.49 -4.96 -7.58
N LEU A 135 -5.23 -4.77 -7.93
CA LEU A 135 -4.83 -3.71 -8.88
C LEU A 135 -5.42 -3.94 -10.28
N HIS A 136 -5.57 -5.18 -10.73
CA HIS A 136 -6.19 -5.48 -12.02
C HIS A 136 -7.71 -5.23 -12.05
N ARG A 137 -8.32 -5.00 -10.88
CA ARG A 137 -9.72 -4.59 -10.75
C ARG A 137 -9.87 -3.14 -10.30
N ALA A 138 -8.78 -2.36 -10.37
CA ALA A 138 -8.78 -0.97 -9.89
C ALA A 138 -9.79 -0.08 -10.59
N ASP A 139 -10.12 -0.35 -11.84
CA ASP A 139 -11.10 0.43 -12.60
C ASP A 139 -12.50 0.43 -11.95
N GLU A 140 -12.82 -0.60 -11.18
CA GLU A 140 -14.10 -0.69 -10.46
C GLU A 140 -14.15 0.27 -9.27
N LEU A 141 -13.04 0.47 -8.57
CA LEU A 141 -12.97 1.24 -7.32
C LEU A 141 -12.33 2.61 -7.49
N ALA A 142 -11.45 2.77 -8.46
CA ALA A 142 -10.71 3.99 -8.71
C ALA A 142 -10.55 4.23 -10.22
N PRO A 143 -11.65 4.56 -10.94
CA PRO A 143 -11.62 4.65 -12.41
C PRO A 143 -10.71 5.74 -12.96
N PHE A 144 -10.38 6.76 -12.17
CA PHE A 144 -9.50 7.86 -12.60
C PHE A 144 -8.04 7.68 -12.19
N LEU A 145 -7.72 6.61 -11.48
CA LEU A 145 -6.34 6.30 -11.11
C LEU A 145 -5.53 5.95 -12.37
N GLN A 146 -4.43 6.65 -12.60
CA GLN A 146 -3.63 6.52 -13.82
C GLN A 146 -2.41 5.63 -13.65
N THR A 147 -1.74 5.70 -12.49
CA THR A 147 -0.49 4.99 -12.24
C THR A 147 -0.44 4.44 -10.82
N VAL A 148 -0.02 3.20 -10.70
CA VAL A 148 0.32 2.59 -9.42
C VAL A 148 1.75 2.06 -9.54
N ARG A 149 2.63 2.53 -8.65
CA ARG A 149 4.02 2.09 -8.59
C ARG A 149 4.23 1.24 -7.35
N ILE A 150 4.63 -0.01 -7.55
CA ILE A 150 4.99 -0.90 -6.44
C ILE A 150 6.49 -0.76 -6.23
N CYS A 151 6.86 -0.23 -5.05
CA CYS A 151 8.26 0.03 -4.69
C CYS A 151 8.77 -1.12 -3.81
N LEU A 152 9.70 -1.88 -4.34
CA LEU A 152 10.23 -3.08 -3.69
C LEU A 152 11.66 -2.85 -3.22
N THR A 153 12.12 -3.68 -2.28
CA THR A 153 13.40 -3.50 -1.61
C THR A 153 14.58 -4.18 -2.31
N ASP A 154 14.31 -5.20 -3.12
CA ASP A 154 15.37 -5.96 -3.78
C ASP A 154 14.89 -6.64 -5.07
N ALA A 155 15.86 -7.20 -5.81
CA ALA A 155 15.58 -7.86 -7.10
C ALA A 155 14.75 -9.13 -6.97
N ALA A 156 14.87 -9.86 -5.85
CA ALA A 156 14.08 -11.08 -5.63
C ALA A 156 12.58 -10.75 -5.49
N MET A 157 12.26 -9.69 -4.75
CA MET A 157 10.88 -9.20 -4.62
C MET A 157 10.34 -8.66 -5.95
N LEU A 158 11.18 -7.96 -6.70
CA LEU A 158 10.82 -7.47 -8.03
C LEU A 158 10.37 -8.63 -8.93
N GLU A 159 11.14 -9.69 -8.99
CA GLU A 159 10.84 -10.86 -9.80
C GLU A 159 9.52 -11.53 -9.39
N LEU A 160 9.28 -11.67 -8.08
CA LEU A 160 8.03 -12.23 -7.56
C LEU A 160 6.81 -11.41 -7.97
N PHE A 161 6.88 -10.09 -7.85
CA PHE A 161 5.77 -9.20 -8.20
C PHE A 161 5.55 -9.12 -9.71
N GLU A 162 6.60 -9.11 -10.51
CA GLU A 162 6.49 -9.16 -11.97
C GLU A 162 5.84 -10.47 -12.44
N SER A 163 6.23 -11.59 -11.85
CA SER A 163 5.63 -12.90 -12.17
C SER A 163 4.15 -12.95 -11.78
N ALA A 164 3.81 -12.47 -10.60
CA ALA A 164 2.42 -12.41 -10.13
C ALA A 164 1.57 -11.51 -11.03
N ASN A 165 2.10 -10.36 -11.41
CA ASN A 165 1.41 -9.43 -12.30
C ASN A 165 1.13 -10.04 -13.67
N ALA A 166 2.10 -10.76 -14.25
CA ALA A 166 1.94 -11.45 -15.52
C ALA A 166 0.89 -12.56 -15.43
N GLU A 167 0.89 -13.36 -14.36
CA GLU A 167 -0.09 -14.43 -14.13
C GLU A 167 -1.51 -13.88 -14.01
N VAL A 168 -1.70 -12.82 -13.24
CA VAL A 168 -3.02 -12.20 -13.05
C VAL A 168 -3.51 -11.60 -14.37
N GLN A 169 -2.65 -10.96 -15.12
CA GLN A 169 -2.98 -10.40 -16.44
C GLN A 169 -3.46 -11.48 -17.41
N MET A 170 -2.81 -12.63 -17.43
CA MET A 170 -3.19 -13.74 -18.30
C MET A 170 -4.55 -14.32 -17.93
N THR A 171 -4.86 -14.44 -16.63
CA THR A 171 -6.16 -14.95 -16.17
C THR A 171 -7.31 -13.97 -16.40
N THR A 172 -7.03 -12.68 -16.48
CA THR A 172 -8.04 -11.64 -16.72
C THR A 172 -8.44 -11.56 -18.19
N ILE A 173 -7.56 -11.96 -19.10
CA ILE A 173 -7.78 -11.93 -20.56
C ILE A 173 -8.50 -13.22 -21.04
N GLY A 174 -8.47 -14.28 -20.22
CA GLY A 174 -9.03 -15.59 -20.54
C GLY A 174 -10.55 -15.71 -20.28
#